data_a74b2c0c2c5891ddf4491a286e78e21f
#
_entry.id   a74b2c0c2c5891ddf4491a286e78e21f
#
_cell.length_a   1.000
_cell.length_b   1.000
_cell.length_c   1.000
_cell.angle_alpha   90.00
_cell.angle_beta   90.00
_cell.angle_gamma   90.00
#
_symmetry.space_group_name_H-M   'P 1'
#
loop_
_entity.id
_entity.type
_entity.pdbx_description
1 polymer ?
#
loop_
_entity_poly.entity_id
_entity_poly.type
_entity_poly.pdbx_seq_one_letter_code
_entity_poly.pdbx_strand_id
1 'polypeptide(L)'
;GAAATAHPLATLAAIDILRRGGSAVDAAIAANACLGLLEPISSGIGGDCFVMLWDPKTKKVVGLNGSGRSPRGLTLETQRARSKNGHIASFGAISVSVPGAVQAWWDLHGKFGKLPWKDLFGPAIGYADEGTPVTQNVAYYLAASFRRFNNPASNIEEVVNFNKVWAAEGRTPREGELFRNPALASTYRAIAAGGRDAFYDGEIADRIEAYFKRIGGWMTRADLAAHHSEWTTPLVTGYRGVDVYGLAPNSQGLSTLQLLNILETFDVKAMGFQSAQAIHHAVEAKRLAYEDRARYFADPEFGRIPVEWLNSKAYAAERAKLIKPDAILNPIYPGQAPSHGDTTYFTVADADGMMVSMIQSNYRGMGSGLSPDGLGFMFQDRGELFSLTDGHPNVYAPGKRPFQTIIPGFAVRDGTPWLSFGVMGGDMQPQGQAQIISNMVDFGLDLQAAGDSPRWHHEGGSEPTGEALGQPGLLRLETGVPEATKKALAALGWPLGASDGGFGGYQAIERWPGRYAAATEMRKDGVALAY
;
A
#
# COMPACT_ATOMS: atom_id res chain seq x y z
N GLY A 1 2.89 -17.73 -17.70
CA GLY A 1 2.50 -16.73 -16.68
C GLY A 1 3.67 -16.27 -15.84
N ALA A 2 3.45 -15.25 -15.01
CA ALA A 2 4.48 -14.71 -14.14
C ALA A 2 3.88 -14.19 -12.83
N ALA A 3 4.67 -14.18 -11.76
CA ALA A 3 4.31 -13.60 -10.46
C ALA A 3 5.55 -13.03 -9.77
N ALA A 4 5.38 -11.91 -9.10
CA ALA A 4 6.39 -11.29 -8.24
C ALA A 4 5.73 -10.81 -6.95
N THR A 5 6.18 -11.33 -5.80
CA THR A 5 5.64 -11.00 -4.48
C THR A 5 6.75 -10.76 -3.47
N ALA A 6 6.40 -10.18 -2.33
CA ALA A 6 7.35 -9.92 -1.25
C ALA A 6 7.80 -11.16 -0.48
N HIS A 7 7.25 -12.37 -0.78
CA HIS A 7 7.63 -13.62 -0.11
C HIS A 7 7.67 -14.81 -1.08
N PRO A 8 8.74 -15.65 -1.08
CA PRO A 8 8.91 -16.75 -2.03
C PRO A 8 7.75 -17.74 -2.09
N LEU A 9 7.20 -18.14 -0.94
CA LEU A 9 6.08 -19.09 -0.88
C LEU A 9 4.78 -18.51 -1.43
N ALA A 10 4.56 -17.21 -1.32
CA ALA A 10 3.41 -16.55 -1.94
C ALA A 10 3.55 -16.49 -3.47
N THR A 11 4.75 -16.24 -3.98
CA THR A 11 5.04 -16.32 -5.42
C THR A 11 4.84 -17.76 -5.93
N LEU A 12 5.31 -18.77 -5.19
CA LEU A 12 5.10 -20.17 -5.53
C LEU A 12 3.60 -20.50 -5.60
N ALA A 13 2.81 -20.10 -4.61
CA ALA A 13 1.36 -20.29 -4.61
C ALA A 13 0.69 -19.66 -5.84
N ALA A 14 1.08 -18.45 -6.23
CA ALA A 14 0.58 -17.81 -7.45
C ALA A 14 0.91 -18.62 -8.71
N ILE A 15 2.16 -19.08 -8.85
CA ILE A 15 2.59 -19.89 -9.99
C ILE A 15 1.82 -21.23 -10.06
N ASP A 16 1.59 -21.89 -8.93
CA ASP A 16 0.84 -23.13 -8.88
C ASP A 16 -0.63 -22.95 -9.31
N ILE A 17 -1.27 -21.86 -8.89
CA ILE A 17 -2.63 -21.51 -9.34
C ILE A 17 -2.64 -21.24 -10.85
N LEU A 18 -1.69 -20.49 -11.38
CA LEU A 18 -1.57 -20.23 -12.82
C LEU A 18 -1.38 -21.52 -13.61
N ARG A 19 -0.51 -22.44 -13.16
CA ARG A 19 -0.26 -23.75 -13.79
C ARG A 19 -1.48 -24.67 -13.78
N ARG A 20 -2.37 -24.52 -12.80
CA ARG A 20 -3.66 -25.22 -12.73
C ARG A 20 -4.73 -24.62 -13.65
N GLY A 21 -4.39 -23.60 -14.45
CA GLY A 21 -5.30 -22.93 -15.37
C GLY A 21 -6.07 -21.76 -14.76
N GLY A 22 -5.70 -21.33 -13.57
CA GLY A 22 -6.24 -20.13 -12.91
C GLY A 22 -5.93 -18.85 -13.68
N SER A 23 -6.78 -17.84 -13.51
CA SER A 23 -6.52 -16.49 -14.00
C SER A 23 -5.45 -15.79 -13.17
N ALA A 24 -4.93 -14.67 -13.67
CA ALA A 24 -4.05 -13.80 -12.87
C ALA A 24 -4.75 -13.31 -11.59
N VAL A 25 -6.08 -13.15 -11.61
CA VAL A 25 -6.88 -12.79 -10.41
C VAL A 25 -6.91 -13.95 -9.41
N ASP A 26 -7.15 -15.19 -9.85
CA ASP A 26 -7.12 -16.35 -8.95
C ASP A 26 -5.77 -16.48 -8.27
N ALA A 27 -4.69 -16.34 -9.03
CA ALA A 27 -3.33 -16.41 -8.52
C ALA A 27 -3.00 -15.25 -7.56
N ALA A 28 -3.49 -14.03 -7.85
CA ALA A 28 -3.31 -12.89 -6.99
C ALA A 28 -4.04 -13.06 -5.63
N ILE A 29 -5.26 -13.61 -5.64
CA ILE A 29 -6.01 -13.90 -4.40
C ILE A 29 -5.27 -14.95 -3.56
N ALA A 30 -4.82 -16.05 -4.17
CA ALA A 30 -4.07 -17.09 -3.46
C ALA A 30 -2.75 -16.57 -2.87
N ALA A 31 -2.01 -15.78 -3.64
CA ALA A 31 -0.79 -15.13 -3.14
C ALA A 31 -1.09 -14.19 -1.96
N ASN A 32 -2.15 -13.37 -2.06
CA ASN A 32 -2.51 -12.43 -1.02
C ASN A 32 -2.96 -13.14 0.27
N ALA A 33 -3.72 -14.24 0.16
CA ALA A 33 -4.08 -15.05 1.31
C ALA A 33 -2.83 -15.65 2.00
N CYS A 34 -1.85 -16.11 1.21
CA CYS A 34 -0.56 -16.56 1.75
C CYS A 34 0.21 -15.43 2.45
N LEU A 35 0.25 -14.22 1.85
CA LEU A 35 0.96 -13.07 2.41
C LEU A 35 0.40 -12.63 3.78
N GLY A 36 -0.90 -12.83 4.04
CA GLY A 36 -1.49 -12.58 5.36
C GLY A 36 -0.90 -13.44 6.49
N LEU A 37 -0.33 -14.60 6.16
CA LEU A 37 0.44 -15.45 7.08
C LEU A 37 1.93 -15.17 7.01
N LEU A 38 2.48 -15.08 5.79
CA LEU A 38 3.91 -15.09 5.50
C LEU A 38 4.56 -13.72 5.71
N GLU A 39 3.78 -12.64 5.55
CA GLU A 39 4.20 -11.26 5.76
C GLU A 39 3.18 -10.49 6.64
N PRO A 40 2.84 -11.00 7.84
CA PRO A 40 1.81 -10.42 8.69
C PRO A 40 2.17 -9.01 9.19
N ILE A 41 3.43 -8.64 9.06
CA ILE A 41 3.96 -7.31 9.39
C ILE A 41 3.45 -6.21 8.45
N SER A 42 2.95 -6.57 7.28
CA SER A 42 2.53 -5.62 6.24
C SER A 42 1.11 -5.84 5.76
N SER A 43 0.59 -7.07 5.88
CA SER A 43 -0.65 -7.48 5.24
C SER A 43 -1.50 -8.44 6.09
N GLY A 44 -2.74 -8.70 5.63
CA GLY A 44 -3.68 -9.65 6.24
C GLY A 44 -5.13 -9.29 5.98
N ILE A 45 -6.03 -10.26 6.19
CA ILE A 45 -7.47 -10.10 5.90
C ILE A 45 -8.19 -9.06 6.78
N GLY A 46 -7.53 -8.53 7.79
CA GLY A 46 -8.02 -7.40 8.58
C GLY A 46 -7.68 -6.03 7.98
N GLY A 47 -7.07 -5.98 6.79
CA GLY A 47 -6.66 -4.78 6.08
C GLY A 47 -7.50 -4.45 4.85
N ASP A 48 -7.02 -3.45 4.09
CA ASP A 48 -7.63 -2.98 2.85
C ASP A 48 -6.89 -3.50 1.62
N CYS A 49 -7.58 -3.50 0.46
CA CYS A 49 -7.03 -3.96 -0.80
C CYS A 49 -7.41 -3.01 -1.95
N PHE A 50 -6.41 -2.62 -2.75
CA PHE A 50 -6.62 -1.89 -3.99
C PHE A 50 -6.01 -2.64 -5.17
N VAL A 51 -6.68 -2.57 -6.30
CA VAL A 51 -6.26 -3.30 -7.51
C VAL A 51 -6.38 -2.42 -8.73
N MET A 52 -5.39 -2.49 -9.61
CA MET A 52 -5.53 -2.19 -11.03
C MET A 52 -5.22 -3.44 -11.84
N LEU A 53 -5.99 -3.69 -12.88
CA LEU A 53 -5.74 -4.80 -13.77
C LEU A 53 -6.00 -4.43 -15.23
N TRP A 54 -5.23 -5.02 -16.12
CA TRP A 54 -5.53 -5.02 -17.54
C TRP A 54 -6.49 -6.16 -17.87
N ASP A 55 -7.66 -5.82 -18.38
CA ASP A 55 -8.62 -6.78 -18.90
C ASP A 55 -8.37 -7.00 -20.41
N PRO A 56 -7.86 -8.16 -20.82
CA PRO A 56 -7.56 -8.45 -22.22
C PRO A 56 -8.80 -8.51 -23.12
N LYS A 57 -10.00 -8.73 -22.54
CA LYS A 57 -11.26 -8.78 -23.29
C LYS A 57 -11.71 -7.38 -23.70
N THR A 58 -11.68 -6.45 -22.78
CA THR A 58 -12.10 -5.05 -23.01
C THR A 58 -10.96 -4.16 -23.47
N LYS A 59 -9.72 -4.62 -23.35
CA LYS A 59 -8.48 -3.85 -23.62
C LYS A 59 -8.43 -2.56 -22.83
N LYS A 60 -8.78 -2.63 -21.55
CA LYS A 60 -8.80 -1.48 -20.62
C LYS A 60 -8.13 -1.83 -19.31
N VAL A 61 -7.56 -0.80 -18.68
CA VAL A 61 -7.18 -0.86 -17.27
C VAL A 61 -8.42 -0.61 -16.42
N VAL A 62 -8.69 -1.49 -15.48
CA VAL A 62 -9.83 -1.44 -14.55
C VAL A 62 -9.28 -1.31 -13.14
N GLY A 63 -9.92 -0.51 -12.30
CA GLY A 63 -9.58 -0.33 -10.91
C GLY A 63 -10.62 -0.91 -9.95
N LEU A 64 -10.18 -1.34 -8.77
CA LEU A 64 -11.03 -1.72 -7.65
C LEU A 64 -10.52 -1.05 -6.37
N ASN A 65 -11.42 -0.33 -5.70
CA ASN A 65 -11.22 0.23 -4.37
C ASN A 65 -11.93 -0.65 -3.35
N GLY A 66 -11.17 -1.43 -2.60
CA GLY A 66 -11.65 -2.28 -1.51
C GLY A 66 -11.29 -1.72 -0.14
N SER A 67 -11.20 -0.40 0.02
CA SER A 67 -10.96 0.21 1.34
C SER A 67 -12.22 0.25 2.21
N GLY A 68 -12.04 -0.02 3.50
CA GLY A 68 -13.10 -0.04 4.47
C GLY A 68 -13.46 1.34 5.02
N ARG A 69 -14.69 1.45 5.52
CA ARG A 69 -15.22 2.66 6.16
C ARG A 69 -15.03 2.61 7.67
N SER A 70 -14.99 3.77 8.30
CA SER A 70 -15.02 3.90 9.76
C SER A 70 -16.32 3.34 10.35
N PRO A 71 -16.30 2.78 11.58
CA PRO A 71 -17.50 2.32 12.26
C PRO A 71 -18.54 3.44 12.40
N ARG A 72 -19.81 3.13 12.15
CA ARG A 72 -20.92 4.10 12.25
C ARG A 72 -21.20 4.55 13.68
N GLY A 73 -20.87 3.73 14.66
CA GLY A 73 -21.03 4.05 16.08
C GLY A 73 -19.93 4.95 16.67
N LEU A 74 -18.86 5.22 15.94
CA LEU A 74 -17.75 6.06 16.39
C LEU A 74 -17.94 7.48 15.84
N THR A 75 -18.07 8.47 16.72
CA THR A 75 -18.33 9.87 16.35
C THR A 75 -17.05 10.71 16.33
N LEU A 76 -17.07 11.84 15.62
CA LEU A 76 -15.97 12.81 15.61
C LEU A 76 -15.69 13.36 17.04
N GLU A 77 -16.74 13.56 17.83
CA GLU A 77 -16.61 14.00 19.21
C GLU A 77 -15.85 12.97 20.05
N THR A 78 -16.19 11.69 19.91
CA THR A 78 -15.46 10.59 20.58
C THR A 78 -14.02 10.51 20.11
N GLN A 79 -13.77 10.67 18.79
CA GLN A 79 -12.43 10.72 18.24
C GLN A 79 -11.59 11.84 18.86
N ARG A 80 -12.15 13.06 18.94
CA ARG A 80 -11.49 14.22 19.56
C ARG A 80 -11.23 14.02 21.05
N ALA A 81 -12.19 13.47 21.78
CA ALA A 81 -12.06 13.22 23.22
C ALA A 81 -10.97 12.21 23.56
N ARG A 82 -10.70 11.26 22.66
CA ARG A 82 -9.67 10.21 22.82
C ARG A 82 -8.36 10.51 22.11
N SER A 83 -8.32 11.55 21.30
CA SER A 83 -7.11 11.97 20.59
C SER A 83 -6.07 12.56 21.54
N LYS A 84 -4.79 12.40 21.17
CA LYS A 84 -3.68 13.12 21.83
C LYS A 84 -3.07 14.08 20.83
N ASN A 85 -2.82 15.31 21.26
CA ASN A 85 -2.18 16.34 20.42
C ASN A 85 -2.91 16.64 19.08
N GLY A 86 -4.24 16.46 19.04
CA GLY A 86 -5.03 16.73 17.84
C GLY A 86 -4.99 15.65 16.77
N HIS A 87 -4.41 14.48 17.06
CA HIS A 87 -4.31 13.36 16.12
C HIS A 87 -4.98 12.10 16.69
N ILE A 88 -5.53 11.27 15.81
CA ILE A 88 -6.07 9.95 16.18
C ILE A 88 -4.90 9.04 16.56
N ALA A 89 -5.09 8.25 17.64
CA ALA A 89 -4.05 7.30 18.04
C ALA A 89 -3.80 6.25 16.96
N SER A 90 -2.52 5.89 16.77
CA SER A 90 -2.13 4.90 15.75
C SER A 90 -2.60 3.47 16.09
N PHE A 91 -2.87 3.16 17.37
CA PHE A 91 -3.20 1.82 17.81
C PHE A 91 -4.50 1.76 18.58
N GLY A 92 -5.03 0.53 18.73
CA GLY A 92 -6.26 0.27 19.45
C GLY A 92 -7.53 0.43 18.59
N ALA A 93 -8.69 0.29 19.22
CA ALA A 93 -9.97 0.26 18.53
C ALA A 93 -10.36 1.56 17.84
N ILE A 94 -9.77 2.68 18.28
CA ILE A 94 -10.06 4.02 17.77
C ILE A 94 -9.60 4.25 16.32
N SER A 95 -8.58 3.50 15.87
CA SER A 95 -7.99 3.59 14.53
C SER A 95 -8.49 2.52 13.55
N VAL A 96 -9.32 1.58 14.01
CA VAL A 96 -9.78 0.48 13.15
C VAL A 96 -10.90 0.95 12.21
N SER A 97 -10.76 0.63 10.91
CA SER A 97 -11.84 0.68 9.93
C SER A 97 -12.25 -0.73 9.50
N VAL A 98 -13.38 -0.87 8.83
CA VAL A 98 -13.89 -2.17 8.35
C VAL A 98 -12.84 -2.83 7.46
N PRO A 99 -12.45 -4.10 7.68
CA PRO A 99 -11.56 -4.82 6.79
C PRO A 99 -12.15 -4.94 5.38
N GLY A 100 -11.40 -4.58 4.34
CA GLY A 100 -11.90 -4.58 2.97
C GLY A 100 -11.35 -5.67 2.06
N ALA A 101 -10.28 -6.36 2.47
CA ALA A 101 -9.54 -7.28 1.61
C ALA A 101 -10.38 -8.44 1.09
N VAL A 102 -11.14 -9.13 1.94
CA VAL A 102 -11.94 -10.31 1.56
C VAL A 102 -13.06 -9.94 0.58
N GLN A 103 -13.69 -8.78 0.75
CA GLN A 103 -14.68 -8.27 -0.20
C GLN A 103 -14.05 -7.99 -1.57
N ALA A 104 -12.88 -7.36 -1.59
CA ALA A 104 -12.17 -7.09 -2.84
C ALA A 104 -11.81 -8.40 -3.58
N TRP A 105 -11.38 -9.42 -2.87
CA TRP A 105 -11.10 -10.74 -3.46
C TRP A 105 -12.37 -11.37 -4.05
N TRP A 106 -13.49 -11.26 -3.33
CA TRP A 106 -14.77 -11.81 -3.77
C TRP A 106 -15.25 -11.14 -5.07
N ASP A 107 -15.19 -9.81 -5.13
CA ASP A 107 -15.60 -9.05 -6.31
C ASP A 107 -14.68 -9.32 -7.52
N LEU A 108 -13.37 -9.42 -7.29
CA LEU A 108 -12.40 -9.79 -8.33
C LEU A 108 -12.66 -11.19 -8.87
N HIS A 109 -12.83 -12.18 -7.97
CA HIS A 109 -13.08 -13.56 -8.35
C HIS A 109 -14.40 -13.70 -9.13
N GLY A 110 -15.46 -13.06 -8.66
CA GLY A 110 -16.77 -13.10 -9.34
C GLY A 110 -16.74 -12.57 -10.77
N LYS A 111 -15.82 -11.65 -11.08
CA LYS A 111 -15.71 -11.05 -12.41
C LYS A 111 -14.63 -11.70 -13.31
N PHE A 112 -13.54 -12.15 -12.73
CA PHE A 112 -12.35 -12.58 -13.47
C PHE A 112 -11.81 -13.95 -13.05
N GLY A 113 -12.37 -14.58 -12.03
CA GLY A 113 -11.96 -15.91 -11.57
C GLY A 113 -12.25 -16.99 -12.60
N LYS A 114 -11.43 -18.03 -12.63
CA LYS A 114 -11.57 -19.23 -13.47
C LYS A 114 -11.65 -20.49 -12.62
N LEU A 115 -10.87 -20.59 -11.55
CA LEU A 115 -10.90 -21.73 -10.64
C LEU A 115 -11.99 -21.57 -9.59
N PRO A 116 -12.48 -22.68 -8.99
CA PRO A 116 -13.41 -22.60 -7.88
C PRO A 116 -12.82 -21.77 -6.72
N TRP A 117 -13.61 -20.85 -6.15
CA TRP A 117 -13.22 -19.97 -5.06
C TRP A 117 -12.46 -20.69 -3.93
N LYS A 118 -13.00 -21.81 -3.47
CA LYS A 118 -12.43 -22.60 -2.36
C LYS A 118 -11.01 -23.10 -2.63
N ASP A 119 -10.67 -23.34 -3.88
CA ASP A 119 -9.38 -23.91 -4.27
C ASP A 119 -8.23 -22.89 -4.15
N LEU A 120 -8.55 -21.60 -4.10
CA LEU A 120 -7.57 -20.51 -3.99
C LEU A 120 -6.93 -20.43 -2.61
N PHE A 121 -7.60 -20.97 -1.58
CA PHE A 121 -7.13 -20.91 -0.19
C PHE A 121 -6.27 -22.09 0.23
N GLY A 122 -6.20 -23.14 -0.58
CA GLY A 122 -5.44 -24.34 -0.27
C GLY A 122 -4.00 -24.09 0.19
N PRO A 123 -3.18 -23.32 -0.55
CA PRO A 123 -1.81 -23.01 -0.13
C PRO A 123 -1.74 -22.27 1.21
N ALA A 124 -2.55 -21.23 1.41
CA ALA A 124 -2.55 -20.44 2.64
C ALA A 124 -2.98 -21.27 3.86
N ILE A 125 -3.96 -22.13 3.71
CA ILE A 125 -4.42 -23.07 4.74
C ILE A 125 -3.30 -24.06 5.09
N GLY A 126 -2.66 -24.68 4.07
CA GLY A 126 -1.58 -25.61 4.28
C GLY A 126 -0.40 -24.99 5.02
N TYR A 127 0.04 -23.81 4.59
CA TYR A 127 1.13 -23.09 5.27
C TYR A 127 0.78 -22.70 6.71
N ALA A 128 -0.48 -22.33 6.98
CA ALA A 128 -0.90 -21.94 8.32
C ALA A 128 -0.98 -23.13 9.30
N ASP A 129 -1.36 -24.31 8.82
CA ASP A 129 -1.44 -25.56 9.61
C ASP A 129 -0.08 -26.21 9.81
N GLU A 130 0.67 -26.40 8.72
CA GLU A 130 1.93 -27.14 8.74
C GLU A 130 3.08 -26.28 9.27
N GLY A 131 2.99 -24.97 9.09
CA GLY A 131 4.00 -23.99 9.46
C GLY A 131 4.98 -23.71 8.34
N THR A 132 5.57 -22.51 8.41
CA THR A 132 6.57 -22.02 7.47
C THR A 132 7.74 -21.42 8.22
N PRO A 133 8.98 -21.50 7.68
CA PRO A 133 10.10 -20.82 8.28
C PRO A 133 9.92 -19.29 8.17
N VAL A 134 10.16 -18.59 9.28
CA VAL A 134 10.10 -17.13 9.33
C VAL A 134 11.33 -16.54 8.63
N THR A 135 11.12 -15.59 7.74
CA THR A 135 12.21 -14.91 7.03
C THR A 135 12.84 -13.81 7.88
N GLN A 136 14.01 -13.32 7.46
CA GLN A 136 14.78 -12.33 8.21
C GLN A 136 14.01 -11.03 8.45
N ASN A 137 13.42 -10.45 7.39
CA ASN A 137 12.65 -9.20 7.51
C ASN A 137 11.43 -9.38 8.40
N VAL A 138 10.70 -10.49 8.23
CA VAL A 138 9.52 -10.78 9.05
C VAL A 138 9.91 -10.95 10.52
N ALA A 139 10.97 -11.68 10.85
CA ALA A 139 11.45 -11.84 12.22
C ALA A 139 11.80 -10.50 12.87
N TYR A 140 12.50 -9.62 12.13
CA TYR A 140 12.92 -8.30 12.61
C TYR A 140 11.71 -7.41 12.93
N TYR A 141 10.78 -7.24 11.98
CA TYR A 141 9.63 -6.36 12.15
C TYR A 141 8.58 -6.93 13.10
N LEU A 142 8.44 -8.26 13.17
CA LEU A 142 7.55 -8.91 14.14
C LEU A 142 8.05 -8.67 15.58
N ALA A 143 9.36 -8.79 15.82
CA ALA A 143 9.96 -8.46 17.10
C ALA A 143 9.81 -6.96 17.45
N ALA A 144 9.91 -6.07 16.46
CA ALA A 144 9.65 -4.64 16.66
C ALA A 144 8.18 -4.37 17.02
N SER A 145 7.24 -5.03 16.34
CA SER A 145 5.79 -4.93 16.64
C SER A 145 5.47 -5.48 18.02
N PHE A 146 6.07 -6.60 18.43
CA PHE A 146 5.91 -7.16 19.77
C PHE A 146 6.33 -6.16 20.87
N ARG A 147 7.52 -5.56 20.73
CA ARG A 147 7.98 -4.53 21.70
C ARG A 147 7.05 -3.33 21.74
N ARG A 148 6.57 -2.89 20.57
CA ARG A 148 5.67 -1.74 20.42
C ARG A 148 4.31 -2.00 21.07
N PHE A 149 3.67 -3.14 20.76
CA PHE A 149 2.33 -3.44 21.26
C PHE A 149 2.31 -3.77 22.75
N ASN A 150 3.36 -4.37 23.29
CA ASN A 150 3.49 -4.64 24.72
C ASN A 150 4.04 -3.45 25.53
N ASN A 151 4.32 -2.31 24.88
CA ASN A 151 4.65 -1.08 25.59
C ASN A 151 3.36 -0.45 26.15
N PRO A 152 3.23 -0.22 27.46
CA PRO A 152 2.04 0.41 28.04
C PRO A 152 1.71 1.79 27.44
N ALA A 153 2.72 2.52 26.94
CA ALA A 153 2.52 3.81 26.29
C ALA A 153 1.73 3.73 24.96
N SER A 154 1.67 2.54 24.35
CA SER A 154 0.87 2.30 23.13
C SER A 154 -0.64 2.30 23.40
N ASN A 155 -1.06 2.14 24.66
CA ASN A 155 -2.45 2.25 25.12
C ASN A 155 -3.44 1.42 24.30
N ILE A 156 -3.07 0.18 23.95
CA ILE A 156 -3.90 -0.77 23.22
C ILE A 156 -4.82 -1.48 24.22
N GLU A 157 -6.12 -1.55 23.92
CA GLU A 157 -7.13 -2.10 24.81
C GLU A 157 -6.92 -3.60 25.12
N GLU A 158 -6.31 -4.34 24.16
CA GLU A 158 -6.12 -5.77 24.30
C GLU A 158 -4.92 -6.25 23.45
N VAL A 159 -3.92 -6.85 24.08
CA VAL A 159 -2.73 -7.40 23.40
C VAL A 159 -2.55 -8.92 23.66
N VAL A 160 -3.44 -9.50 24.46
CA VAL A 160 -3.32 -10.93 24.86
C VAL A 160 -3.48 -11.82 23.63
N ASN A 161 -4.40 -11.50 22.73
CA ASN A 161 -4.64 -12.28 21.52
C ASN A 161 -3.48 -12.16 20.52
N PHE A 162 -2.91 -10.96 20.38
CA PHE A 162 -1.65 -10.80 19.63
C PHE A 162 -0.56 -11.73 20.19
N ASN A 163 -0.33 -11.68 21.50
CA ASN A 163 0.70 -12.50 22.13
C ASN A 163 0.42 -14.00 21.99
N LYS A 164 -0.84 -14.45 22.09
CA LYS A 164 -1.21 -15.87 21.88
C LYS A 164 -0.86 -16.37 20.49
N VAL A 165 -1.02 -15.56 19.45
CA VAL A 165 -0.80 -15.96 18.05
C VAL A 165 0.66 -15.80 17.65
N TRP A 166 1.26 -14.64 17.89
CA TRP A 166 2.59 -14.29 17.36
C TRP A 166 3.73 -14.33 18.37
N ALA A 167 3.42 -14.54 19.66
CA ALA A 167 4.40 -14.56 20.74
C ALA A 167 4.03 -15.55 21.86
N ALA A 168 3.55 -16.74 21.51
CA ALA A 168 3.01 -17.74 22.46
C ALA A 168 4.00 -18.15 23.57
N GLU A 169 5.31 -18.09 23.30
CA GLU A 169 6.38 -18.39 24.27
C GLU A 169 6.90 -17.13 25.00
N GLY A 170 6.14 -16.03 24.99
CA GLY A 170 6.59 -14.72 25.52
C GLY A 170 7.60 -14.00 24.62
N ARG A 171 7.84 -14.49 23.40
CA ARG A 171 8.69 -13.92 22.37
C ARG A 171 8.13 -14.23 20.97
N THR A 172 8.48 -13.44 20.00
CA THR A 172 8.20 -13.74 18.59
C THR A 172 9.15 -14.80 18.04
N PRO A 173 8.75 -15.54 16.99
CA PRO A 173 9.64 -16.48 16.31
C PRO A 173 10.84 -15.76 15.69
N ARG A 174 11.99 -16.42 15.68
CA ARG A 174 13.24 -15.97 15.06
C ARG A 174 13.30 -16.40 13.61
N GLU A 175 14.22 -15.80 12.87
CA GLU A 175 14.57 -16.26 11.52
C GLU A 175 14.82 -17.77 11.49
N GLY A 176 14.22 -18.46 10.53
CA GLY A 176 14.31 -19.90 10.33
C GLY A 176 13.42 -20.75 11.24
N GLU A 177 12.86 -20.21 12.33
CA GLU A 177 11.91 -20.96 13.17
C GLU A 177 10.58 -21.16 12.43
N LEU A 178 9.94 -22.33 12.66
CA LEU A 178 8.63 -22.64 12.10
C LEU A 178 7.54 -21.85 12.83
N PHE A 179 6.79 -21.08 12.08
CA PHE A 179 5.60 -20.38 12.58
C PHE A 179 4.33 -21.02 12.01
N ARG A 180 3.38 -21.29 12.90
CA ARG A 180 2.04 -21.82 12.59
C ARG A 180 0.95 -20.87 13.07
N ASN A 181 -0.15 -20.84 12.33
CA ASN A 181 -1.32 -20.06 12.74
C ASN A 181 -2.62 -20.84 12.44
N PRO A 182 -2.93 -21.89 13.24
CA PRO A 182 -4.11 -22.72 13.00
C PRO A 182 -5.44 -21.93 13.12
N ALA A 183 -5.45 -20.84 13.88
CA ALA A 183 -6.61 -19.95 13.95
C ALA A 183 -6.87 -19.27 12.59
N LEU A 184 -5.84 -18.77 11.92
CA LEU A 184 -5.95 -18.21 10.57
C LEU A 184 -6.34 -19.29 9.55
N ALA A 185 -5.78 -20.51 9.66
CA ALA A 185 -6.18 -21.63 8.81
C ALA A 185 -7.68 -21.92 8.92
N SER A 186 -8.21 -21.95 10.15
CA SER A 186 -9.65 -22.13 10.39
C SER A 186 -10.49 -21.00 9.78
N THR A 187 -10.03 -19.75 9.91
CA THR A 187 -10.67 -18.58 9.31
C THR A 187 -10.68 -18.68 7.78
N TYR A 188 -9.57 -19.07 7.16
CA TYR A 188 -9.51 -19.28 5.70
C TYR A 188 -10.40 -20.44 5.24
N ARG A 189 -10.53 -21.52 5.99
CA ARG A 189 -11.50 -22.61 5.68
C ARG A 189 -12.94 -22.10 5.69
N ALA A 190 -13.30 -21.29 6.66
CA ALA A 190 -14.65 -20.71 6.70
C ALA A 190 -14.91 -19.79 5.51
N ILE A 191 -13.94 -18.94 5.14
CA ILE A 191 -14.02 -18.05 3.95
C ILE A 191 -14.07 -18.89 2.66
N ALA A 192 -13.26 -19.94 2.54
CA ALA A 192 -13.26 -20.83 1.39
C ALA A 192 -14.60 -21.54 1.18
N ALA A 193 -15.26 -21.94 2.28
CA ALA A 193 -16.53 -22.64 2.23
C ALA A 193 -17.74 -21.70 2.03
N GLY A 194 -17.77 -20.54 2.70
CA GLY A 194 -18.93 -19.65 2.74
C GLY A 194 -18.77 -18.34 1.97
N GLY A 195 -17.63 -18.12 1.30
CA GLY A 195 -17.38 -16.92 0.51
C GLY A 195 -17.33 -15.65 1.37
N ARG A 196 -17.73 -14.54 0.74
CA ARG A 196 -17.83 -13.22 1.38
C ARG A 196 -18.66 -13.24 2.67
N ASP A 197 -19.79 -13.90 2.62
CA ASP A 197 -20.77 -13.84 3.73
C ASP A 197 -20.25 -14.52 4.99
N ALA A 198 -19.37 -15.52 4.88
CA ALA A 198 -18.71 -16.10 6.04
C ALA A 198 -17.94 -15.06 6.86
N PHE A 199 -17.33 -14.06 6.20
CA PHE A 199 -16.54 -13.02 6.85
C PHE A 199 -17.39 -11.84 7.33
N TYR A 200 -18.33 -11.35 6.48
CA TYR A 200 -19.02 -10.07 6.72
C TYR A 200 -20.41 -10.19 7.34
N ASP A 201 -21.05 -11.36 7.25
CA ASP A 201 -22.42 -11.59 7.73
C ASP A 201 -22.61 -12.96 8.41
N GLY A 202 -21.54 -13.71 8.64
CA GLY A 202 -21.54 -15.02 9.27
C GLY A 202 -20.88 -15.02 10.65
N GLU A 203 -20.45 -16.21 11.08
CA GLU A 203 -19.84 -16.43 12.41
C GLU A 203 -18.60 -15.55 12.64
N ILE A 204 -17.80 -15.27 11.59
CA ILE A 204 -16.62 -14.40 11.73
C ILE A 204 -17.08 -13.00 12.11
N ALA A 205 -18.12 -12.45 11.48
CA ALA A 205 -18.67 -11.14 11.81
C ALA A 205 -19.20 -11.08 13.25
N ASP A 206 -19.90 -12.13 13.69
CA ASP A 206 -20.39 -12.23 15.06
C ASP A 206 -19.25 -12.22 16.09
N ARG A 207 -18.16 -12.94 15.80
CA ARG A 207 -16.96 -12.97 16.66
C ARG A 207 -16.23 -11.64 16.69
N ILE A 208 -16.14 -10.95 15.56
CA ILE A 208 -15.56 -9.60 15.47
C ILE A 208 -16.38 -8.62 16.31
N GLU A 209 -17.71 -8.59 16.16
CA GLU A 209 -18.57 -7.71 16.97
C GLU A 209 -18.45 -8.01 18.47
N ALA A 210 -18.50 -9.28 18.86
CA ALA A 210 -18.35 -9.70 20.26
C ALA A 210 -16.99 -9.27 20.84
N TYR A 211 -15.92 -9.38 20.05
CA TYR A 211 -14.58 -8.91 20.42
C TYR A 211 -14.56 -7.40 20.66
N PHE A 212 -15.03 -6.59 19.70
CA PHE A 212 -15.06 -5.13 19.86
C PHE A 212 -15.96 -4.69 21.03
N LYS A 213 -17.10 -5.34 21.22
CA LYS A 213 -17.95 -5.09 22.39
C LYS A 213 -17.21 -5.37 23.70
N ARG A 214 -16.45 -6.46 23.78
CA ARG A 214 -15.66 -6.85 24.97
C ARG A 214 -14.57 -5.84 25.30
N ILE A 215 -13.88 -5.27 24.28
CA ILE A 215 -12.80 -4.32 24.49
C ILE A 215 -13.25 -2.85 24.53
N GLY A 216 -14.57 -2.59 24.40
CA GLY A 216 -15.13 -1.23 24.38
C GLY A 216 -14.90 -0.47 23.06
N GLY A 217 -14.74 -1.19 21.94
CA GLY A 217 -14.63 -0.63 20.59
C GLY A 217 -15.98 -0.47 19.89
N TRP A 218 -15.98 -0.06 18.63
CA TRP A 218 -17.18 0.39 17.91
C TRP A 218 -17.58 -0.45 16.69
N MET A 219 -16.76 -1.40 16.25
CA MET A 219 -17.07 -2.23 15.08
C MET A 219 -18.23 -3.17 15.37
N THR A 220 -19.27 -3.12 14.52
CA THR A 220 -20.46 -3.96 14.63
C THR A 220 -20.59 -4.89 13.42
N ARG A 221 -21.39 -5.97 13.58
CA ARG A 221 -21.76 -6.82 12.44
C ARG A 221 -22.44 -6.02 11.33
N ALA A 222 -23.24 -5.02 11.66
CA ALA A 222 -23.90 -4.16 10.68
C ALA A 222 -22.91 -3.32 9.86
N ASP A 223 -21.80 -2.88 10.46
CA ASP A 223 -20.72 -2.20 9.74
C ASP A 223 -20.02 -3.15 8.76
N LEU A 224 -19.75 -4.38 9.18
CA LEU A 224 -19.16 -5.42 8.34
C LEU A 224 -20.09 -5.79 7.19
N ALA A 225 -21.35 -6.14 7.46
CA ALA A 225 -22.33 -6.55 6.44
C ALA A 225 -22.57 -5.48 5.37
N ALA A 226 -22.52 -4.20 5.76
CA ALA A 226 -22.70 -3.06 4.84
C ALA A 226 -21.47 -2.77 3.95
N HIS A 227 -20.34 -3.43 4.19
CA HIS A 227 -19.12 -3.18 3.41
C HIS A 227 -19.26 -3.69 1.98
N HIS A 228 -18.78 -2.90 1.02
CA HIS A 228 -18.68 -3.22 -0.40
C HIS A 228 -17.46 -2.52 -1.02
N SER A 229 -16.86 -3.17 -2.00
CA SER A 229 -15.82 -2.57 -2.83
C SER A 229 -16.44 -1.75 -3.97
N GLU A 230 -15.63 -0.89 -4.58
CA GLU A 230 -16.07 -0.07 -5.71
C GLU A 230 -15.19 -0.27 -6.93
N TRP A 231 -15.81 -0.67 -8.04
CA TRP A 231 -15.16 -0.65 -9.34
C TRP A 231 -14.97 0.79 -9.79
N THR A 232 -13.76 1.13 -10.21
CA THR A 232 -13.40 2.49 -10.60
C THR A 232 -12.64 2.51 -11.91
N THR A 233 -12.77 3.62 -12.63
CA THR A 233 -11.90 3.90 -13.78
C THR A 233 -10.64 4.59 -13.26
N PRO A 234 -9.46 3.99 -13.42
CA PRO A 234 -8.22 4.62 -13.00
C PRO A 234 -7.97 5.93 -13.73
N LEU A 235 -7.32 6.85 -13.04
CA LEU A 235 -6.78 8.06 -13.66
C LEU A 235 -5.60 7.68 -14.55
N VAL A 236 -5.35 8.49 -15.57
CA VAL A 236 -4.23 8.28 -16.48
C VAL A 236 -3.53 9.61 -16.79
N THR A 237 -2.23 9.54 -16.96
CA THR A 237 -1.43 10.63 -17.55
C THR A 237 -0.39 10.07 -18.50
N GLY A 238 -0.17 10.75 -19.63
CA GLY A 238 0.96 10.46 -20.50
C GLY A 238 2.26 10.93 -19.84
N TYR A 239 3.31 10.13 -19.93
CA TYR A 239 4.69 10.52 -19.54
C TYR A 239 5.65 10.04 -20.60
N ARG A 240 6.14 10.94 -21.44
CA ARG A 240 7.12 10.67 -22.53
C ARG A 240 6.74 9.46 -23.40
N GLY A 241 5.48 9.40 -23.82
CA GLY A 241 4.95 8.34 -24.69
C GLY A 241 4.49 7.06 -23.97
N VAL A 242 4.44 7.06 -22.65
CA VAL A 242 3.87 5.98 -21.83
C VAL A 242 2.65 6.51 -21.07
N ASP A 243 1.54 5.79 -21.10
CA ASP A 243 0.37 6.08 -20.28
C ASP A 243 0.54 5.44 -18.91
N VAL A 244 0.67 6.26 -17.87
CA VAL A 244 0.79 5.84 -16.48
C VAL A 244 -0.55 5.99 -15.78
N TYR A 245 -1.00 4.94 -15.10
CA TYR A 245 -2.28 4.86 -14.41
C TYR A 245 -2.10 4.95 -12.90
N GLY A 246 -3.07 5.57 -12.22
CA GLY A 246 -3.16 5.64 -10.77
C GLY A 246 -4.61 5.66 -10.31
N LEU A 247 -4.90 5.16 -9.12
CA LEU A 247 -6.24 5.25 -8.56
C LEU A 247 -6.52 6.65 -8.01
N ALA A 248 -7.77 7.08 -8.16
CA ALA A 248 -8.26 8.34 -7.60
C ALA A 248 -8.25 8.32 -6.05
N PRO A 249 -8.28 9.47 -5.37
CA PRO A 249 -8.60 9.54 -3.94
C PRO A 249 -9.92 8.78 -3.61
N ASN A 250 -10.02 8.20 -2.44
CA ASN A 250 -9.20 8.28 -1.21
C ASN A 250 -7.79 7.65 -1.28
N SER A 251 -7.39 6.98 -2.37
CA SER A 251 -6.02 6.53 -2.64
C SER A 251 -5.10 7.71 -3.01
N GLN A 252 -3.78 7.53 -2.89
CA GLN A 252 -2.81 8.57 -3.28
C GLN A 252 -2.21 8.37 -4.69
N GLY A 253 -2.82 7.55 -5.56
CA GLY A 253 -2.32 7.31 -6.92
C GLY A 253 -2.17 8.57 -7.77
N LEU A 254 -3.06 9.53 -7.60
CA LEU A 254 -2.98 10.85 -8.25
C LEU A 254 -1.67 11.59 -7.92
N SER A 255 -1.08 11.41 -6.73
CA SER A 255 0.20 12.06 -6.39
C SER A 255 1.37 11.58 -7.26
N THR A 256 1.40 10.30 -7.65
CA THR A 256 2.37 9.79 -8.63
C THR A 256 2.20 10.48 -9.98
N LEU A 257 0.95 10.62 -10.46
CA LEU A 257 0.66 11.24 -11.74
C LEU A 257 1.01 12.73 -11.75
N GLN A 258 0.70 13.46 -10.67
CA GLN A 258 1.10 14.87 -10.51
C GLN A 258 2.62 15.04 -10.51
N LEU A 259 3.35 14.20 -9.76
CA LEU A 259 4.80 14.23 -9.72
C LEU A 259 5.39 14.01 -11.12
N LEU A 260 4.94 12.99 -11.84
CA LEU A 260 5.37 12.73 -13.22
C LEU A 260 5.00 13.86 -14.17
N ASN A 261 3.79 14.44 -14.04
CA ASN A 261 3.38 15.59 -14.86
C ASN A 261 4.28 16.81 -14.66
N ILE A 262 4.72 17.07 -13.43
CA ILE A 262 5.65 18.16 -13.13
C ILE A 262 7.02 17.83 -13.69
N LEU A 263 7.54 16.62 -13.49
CA LEU A 263 8.83 16.18 -14.01
C LEU A 263 8.92 16.22 -15.54
N GLU A 264 7.82 15.93 -16.23
CA GLU A 264 7.80 15.93 -17.70
C GLU A 264 8.13 17.31 -18.31
N THR A 265 7.95 18.39 -17.55
CA THR A 265 8.28 19.75 -18.00
C THR A 265 9.80 20.03 -18.04
N PHE A 266 10.61 19.16 -17.45
CA PHE A 266 12.06 19.29 -17.38
C PHE A 266 12.75 18.23 -18.24
N ASP A 267 13.96 18.51 -18.75
CA ASP A 267 14.80 17.51 -19.39
C ASP A 267 15.59 16.70 -18.35
N VAL A 268 14.87 15.81 -17.65
CA VAL A 268 15.44 14.96 -16.59
C VAL A 268 16.58 14.09 -17.12
N LYS A 269 16.47 13.61 -18.36
CA LYS A 269 17.52 12.82 -19.01
C LYS A 269 18.84 13.58 -19.13
N ALA A 270 18.79 14.85 -19.55
CA ALA A 270 19.98 15.70 -19.65
C ALA A 270 20.59 16.06 -18.28
N MET A 271 19.80 16.05 -17.21
CA MET A 271 20.33 16.24 -15.84
C MET A 271 21.23 15.08 -15.39
N GLY A 272 21.05 13.89 -15.95
CA GLY A 272 21.84 12.70 -15.66
C GLY A 272 21.29 11.84 -14.53
N PHE A 273 21.41 10.52 -14.68
CA PHE A 273 20.99 9.55 -13.69
C PHE A 273 21.71 9.73 -12.35
N GLN A 274 20.97 9.71 -11.24
CA GLN A 274 21.50 9.91 -9.88
C GLN A 274 22.22 11.24 -9.65
N SER A 275 22.04 12.24 -10.52
CA SER A 275 22.61 13.58 -10.32
C SER A 275 21.86 14.37 -9.24
N ALA A 276 22.53 15.35 -8.63
CA ALA A 276 21.91 16.25 -7.67
C ALA A 276 20.75 17.04 -8.29
N GLN A 277 20.88 17.45 -9.56
CA GLN A 277 19.84 18.18 -10.28
C GLN A 277 18.59 17.32 -10.51
N ALA A 278 18.75 16.08 -10.98
CA ALA A 278 17.62 15.17 -11.20
C ALA A 278 16.90 14.86 -9.89
N ILE A 279 17.64 14.56 -8.81
CA ILE A 279 17.05 14.28 -7.50
C ILE A 279 16.36 15.53 -6.93
N HIS A 280 17.00 16.70 -6.99
CA HIS A 280 16.42 17.95 -6.50
C HIS A 280 15.09 18.28 -7.19
N HIS A 281 15.03 18.22 -8.53
CA HIS A 281 13.78 18.48 -9.26
C HIS A 281 12.68 17.46 -8.93
N ALA A 282 13.05 16.19 -8.78
CA ALA A 282 12.11 15.14 -8.41
C ALA A 282 11.56 15.32 -6.99
N VAL A 283 12.42 15.70 -6.04
CA VAL A 283 12.01 16.00 -4.65
C VAL A 283 11.10 17.22 -4.60
N GLU A 284 11.43 18.30 -5.32
CA GLU A 284 10.57 19.48 -5.38
C GLU A 284 9.22 19.19 -6.03
N ALA A 285 9.20 18.41 -7.13
CA ALA A 285 7.96 17.95 -7.75
C ALA A 285 7.11 17.11 -6.78
N LYS A 286 7.75 16.21 -6.01
CA LYS A 286 7.08 15.45 -4.92
C LYS A 286 6.48 16.39 -3.88
N ARG A 287 7.24 17.36 -3.41
CA ARG A 287 6.78 18.30 -2.38
C ARG A 287 5.55 19.06 -2.83
N LEU A 288 5.53 19.54 -4.07
CA LEU A 288 4.38 20.23 -4.66
C LEU A 288 3.14 19.32 -4.78
N ALA A 289 3.31 18.09 -5.24
CA ALA A 289 2.22 17.11 -5.35
C ALA A 289 1.65 16.70 -3.97
N TYR A 290 2.51 16.63 -2.95
CA TYR A 290 2.08 16.25 -1.59
C TYR A 290 1.35 17.37 -0.87
N GLU A 291 1.68 18.62 -1.14
CA GLU A 291 0.92 19.76 -0.65
C GLU A 291 -0.53 19.73 -1.17
N ASP A 292 -0.71 19.38 -2.45
CA ASP A 292 -2.04 19.20 -3.04
C ASP A 292 -2.75 17.96 -2.46
N ARG A 293 -2.02 16.86 -2.24
CA ARG A 293 -2.52 15.65 -1.59
C ARG A 293 -3.12 15.96 -0.22
N ALA A 294 -2.37 16.68 0.60
CA ALA A 294 -2.80 17.03 1.94
C ALA A 294 -4.08 17.87 1.95
N ARG A 295 -4.20 18.82 1.03
CA ARG A 295 -5.34 19.73 0.98
C ARG A 295 -6.61 19.10 0.43
N TYR A 296 -6.51 18.17 -0.53
CA TYR A 296 -7.65 17.76 -1.35
C TYR A 296 -8.04 16.29 -1.21
N PHE A 297 -7.12 15.38 -0.78
CA PHE A 297 -7.41 13.94 -0.81
C PHE A 297 -8.27 13.52 0.38
N ALA A 298 -9.39 12.90 0.05
CA ALA A 298 -10.39 12.43 1.00
C ALA A 298 -11.29 11.38 0.32
N ASP A 299 -12.27 10.86 1.04
CA ASP A 299 -13.34 10.05 0.47
C ASP A 299 -14.22 10.91 -0.45
N PRO A 300 -14.33 10.56 -1.76
CA PRO A 300 -15.11 11.35 -2.71
C PRO A 300 -16.61 11.36 -2.44
N GLU A 301 -17.14 10.42 -1.65
CA GLU A 301 -18.54 10.45 -1.21
C GLU A 301 -18.82 11.60 -0.22
N PHE A 302 -17.79 12.11 0.47
CA PHE A 302 -17.92 13.14 1.49
C PHE A 302 -17.45 14.54 1.05
N GLY A 303 -16.95 14.68 -0.17
CA GLY A 303 -16.53 15.97 -0.69
C GLY A 303 -16.00 15.92 -2.12
N ARG A 304 -16.11 17.05 -2.81
CA ARG A 304 -15.62 17.16 -4.19
C ARG A 304 -14.11 17.35 -4.22
N ILE A 305 -13.42 16.45 -4.89
CA ILE A 305 -11.98 16.53 -5.15
C ILE A 305 -11.78 16.99 -6.61
N PRO A 306 -11.02 18.05 -6.89
CA PRO A 306 -10.81 18.56 -8.25
C PRO A 306 -9.80 17.73 -9.05
N VAL A 307 -10.08 16.43 -9.22
CA VAL A 307 -9.16 15.41 -9.75
C VAL A 307 -8.65 15.77 -11.15
N GLU A 308 -9.56 16.20 -12.06
CA GLU A 308 -9.20 16.55 -13.44
C GLU A 308 -8.21 17.72 -13.48
N TRP A 309 -8.46 18.75 -12.64
CA TRP A 309 -7.57 19.90 -12.54
C TRP A 309 -6.20 19.51 -11.98
N LEU A 310 -6.17 18.76 -10.86
CA LEU A 310 -4.94 18.28 -10.24
C LEU A 310 -4.10 17.41 -11.17
N ASN A 311 -4.73 16.61 -12.04
CA ASN A 311 -4.05 15.72 -12.99
C ASN A 311 -3.70 16.42 -14.32
N SER A 312 -4.05 17.70 -14.49
CA SER A 312 -3.85 18.37 -15.78
C SER A 312 -2.39 18.79 -16.01
N LYS A 313 -1.95 18.70 -17.27
CA LYS A 313 -0.62 19.19 -17.69
C LYS A 313 -0.47 20.71 -17.52
N ALA A 314 -1.57 21.46 -17.68
CA ALA A 314 -1.58 22.91 -17.49
C ALA A 314 -1.27 23.25 -16.03
N TYR A 315 -1.91 22.58 -15.07
CA TYR A 315 -1.64 22.77 -13.66
C TYR A 315 -0.20 22.36 -13.30
N ALA A 316 0.25 21.22 -13.80
CA ALA A 316 1.63 20.76 -13.57
C ALA A 316 2.68 21.76 -14.09
N ALA A 317 2.43 22.38 -15.26
CA ALA A 317 3.32 23.42 -15.81
C ALA A 317 3.37 24.68 -14.91
N GLU A 318 2.24 25.08 -14.31
CA GLU A 318 2.23 26.19 -13.33
C GLU A 318 3.00 25.82 -12.05
N ARG A 319 2.86 24.60 -11.55
CA ARG A 319 3.59 24.14 -10.36
C ARG A 319 5.09 24.03 -10.64
N ALA A 320 5.47 23.55 -11.83
CA ALA A 320 6.88 23.44 -12.23
C ALA A 320 7.64 24.77 -12.25
N LYS A 321 6.98 25.90 -12.57
CA LYS A 321 7.58 27.25 -12.52
C LYS A 321 8.09 27.64 -11.13
N LEU A 322 7.61 27.00 -10.07
CA LEU A 322 8.05 27.26 -8.71
C LEU A 322 9.39 26.60 -8.39
N ILE A 323 9.77 25.54 -9.12
CA ILE A 323 11.01 24.80 -8.89
C ILE A 323 12.20 25.62 -9.45
N LYS A 324 13.17 25.86 -8.61
CA LYS A 324 14.42 26.54 -8.96
C LYS A 324 15.58 25.53 -8.96
N PRO A 325 16.48 25.57 -9.94
CA PRO A 325 17.57 24.59 -10.04
C PRO A 325 18.64 24.74 -8.94
N ASP A 326 18.69 25.89 -8.28
CA ASP A 326 19.75 26.30 -7.37
C ASP A 326 19.24 26.64 -5.93
N ALA A 327 17.96 26.44 -5.67
CA ALA A 327 17.38 26.75 -4.36
C ALA A 327 16.18 25.85 -4.02
N ILE A 328 16.10 25.45 -2.75
CA ILE A 328 14.95 24.75 -2.20
C ILE A 328 13.77 25.71 -2.11
N LEU A 329 12.60 25.27 -2.56
CA LEU A 329 11.36 26.03 -2.43
C LEU A 329 10.93 26.10 -0.96
N ASN A 330 10.92 27.32 -0.39
CA ASN A 330 10.51 27.57 0.98
C ASN A 330 9.97 29.01 1.12
N PRO A 331 8.72 29.24 1.64
CA PRO A 331 7.75 28.21 2.01
C PRO A 331 7.09 27.55 0.78
N ILE A 332 6.57 26.35 0.97
CA ILE A 332 5.67 25.68 0.04
C ILE A 332 4.22 25.83 0.53
N TYR A 333 3.29 26.07 -0.36
CA TYR A 333 1.86 26.20 -0.10
C TYR A 333 1.04 25.43 -1.15
N PRO A 334 -0.16 25.03 -0.79
CA PRO A 334 -0.67 24.64 0.51
C PRO A 334 -0.46 23.17 0.77
N GLY A 335 -0.60 22.80 1.98
CA GLY A 335 -0.87 21.48 2.38
C GLY A 335 -0.07 21.05 3.57
N GLN A 336 -0.26 20.14 4.39
CA GLN A 336 0.52 19.71 5.54
C GLN A 336 0.53 18.19 5.75
N ALA A 337 1.55 17.63 6.29
CA ALA A 337 2.33 16.42 6.11
C ALA A 337 2.26 15.35 7.19
N PRO A 338 3.18 14.36 7.28
CA PRO A 338 3.07 12.99 6.79
C PRO A 338 2.76 11.96 7.88
N SER A 339 2.55 10.72 7.50
CA SER A 339 2.71 9.57 8.38
C SER A 339 3.34 8.39 7.65
N HIS A 340 4.10 7.54 8.35
CA HIS A 340 4.75 6.36 7.82
C HIS A 340 3.84 5.14 7.98
N GLY A 341 3.61 4.38 6.89
CA GLY A 341 2.87 3.13 6.88
C GLY A 341 3.65 2.02 6.20
N ASP A 342 3.43 0.78 6.60
CA ASP A 342 4.00 -0.39 5.96
C ASP A 342 2.93 -1.11 5.12
N THR A 343 3.36 -1.80 4.04
CA THR A 343 2.44 -2.29 3.00
C THR A 343 3.06 -3.46 2.28
N THR A 344 2.23 -4.40 1.79
CA THR A 344 2.65 -5.44 0.85
C THR A 344 2.10 -5.15 -0.54
N TYR A 345 2.99 -5.14 -1.53
CA TYR A 345 2.68 -5.05 -2.96
C TYR A 345 3.09 -6.33 -3.69
N PHE A 346 2.30 -6.74 -4.67
CA PHE A 346 2.61 -7.87 -5.55
C PHE A 346 1.90 -7.76 -6.91
N THR A 347 2.39 -8.52 -7.89
CA THR A 347 1.86 -8.53 -9.25
C THR A 347 1.87 -9.92 -9.86
N VAL A 348 0.87 -10.21 -10.70
CA VAL A 348 0.68 -11.49 -11.37
C VAL A 348 0.24 -11.26 -12.82
N ALA A 349 0.72 -12.10 -13.74
CA ALA A 349 0.27 -12.10 -15.14
C ALA A 349 -0.01 -13.52 -15.64
N ASP A 350 -1.10 -13.72 -16.38
CA ASP A 350 -1.48 -15.02 -16.94
C ASP A 350 -1.19 -15.14 -18.44
N ALA A 351 -1.40 -16.35 -18.97
CA ALA A 351 -1.17 -16.67 -20.39
C ALA A 351 -2.18 -15.97 -21.33
N ASP A 352 -3.34 -15.57 -20.84
CA ASP A 352 -4.37 -14.88 -21.64
C ASP A 352 -4.10 -13.37 -21.77
N GLY A 353 -3.06 -12.87 -21.12
CA GLY A 353 -2.62 -11.50 -21.21
C GLY A 353 -3.21 -10.57 -20.14
N MET A 354 -3.92 -11.12 -19.14
CA MET A 354 -4.32 -10.34 -17.96
C MET A 354 -3.10 -10.07 -17.08
N MET A 355 -2.96 -8.84 -16.65
CA MET A 355 -1.95 -8.42 -15.68
C MET A 355 -2.63 -7.75 -14.51
N VAL A 356 -2.32 -8.21 -13.29
CA VAL A 356 -2.89 -7.73 -12.02
C VAL A 356 -1.82 -7.04 -11.21
N SER A 357 -2.06 -5.80 -10.85
CA SER A 357 -1.30 -5.00 -9.89
C SER A 357 -2.15 -4.89 -8.63
N MET A 358 -1.73 -5.52 -7.53
CA MET A 358 -2.51 -5.60 -6.30
C MET A 358 -1.68 -5.16 -5.10
N ILE A 359 -2.31 -4.40 -4.23
CA ILE A 359 -1.72 -3.92 -3.01
C ILE A 359 -2.67 -4.15 -1.84
N GLN A 360 -2.15 -4.65 -0.75
CA GLN A 360 -2.92 -4.95 0.45
C GLN A 360 -2.13 -4.49 1.68
N SER A 361 -2.81 -3.99 2.71
CA SER A 361 -2.10 -3.45 3.86
C SER A 361 -2.99 -3.34 5.09
N ASN A 362 -2.36 -3.57 6.24
CA ASN A 362 -2.88 -3.20 7.56
C ASN A 362 -2.43 -1.79 7.99
N TYR A 363 -1.68 -1.09 7.18
CA TYR A 363 -1.04 0.23 7.33
C TYR A 363 0.23 0.19 8.17
N ARG A 364 0.22 0.50 9.47
CA ARG A 364 1.46 0.50 10.29
C ARG A 364 1.78 -0.90 10.77
N GLY A 365 2.84 -1.50 10.35
CA GLY A 365 3.34 -2.82 10.71
C GLY A 365 2.43 -3.63 11.65
N MET A 366 1.73 -4.61 11.19
CA MET A 366 0.68 -5.38 11.87
C MET A 366 -0.57 -4.57 12.31
N GLY A 367 -0.76 -3.32 11.84
CA GLY A 367 -1.97 -2.53 12.08
C GLY A 367 -2.17 -2.08 13.53
N SER A 368 -3.42 -2.12 13.98
CA SER A 368 -3.90 -1.55 15.25
C SER A 368 -3.36 -2.22 16.54
N GLY A 369 -2.68 -3.34 16.43
CA GLY A 369 -2.29 -4.17 17.58
C GLY A 369 -3.41 -5.11 18.06
N LEU A 370 -4.61 -5.03 17.48
CA LEU A 370 -5.77 -5.82 17.86
C LEU A 370 -5.96 -7.06 16.98
N SER A 371 -6.16 -8.21 17.61
CA SER A 371 -6.47 -9.49 16.97
C SER A 371 -7.76 -10.06 17.54
N PRO A 372 -8.77 -10.39 16.74
CA PRO A 372 -10.03 -10.91 17.25
C PRO A 372 -9.86 -12.32 17.82
N ASP A 373 -10.72 -12.67 18.80
CA ASP A 373 -10.66 -13.94 19.53
C ASP A 373 -10.66 -15.16 18.59
N GLY A 374 -9.54 -15.89 18.54
CA GLY A 374 -9.38 -17.14 17.81
C GLY A 374 -9.50 -17.06 16.28
N LEU A 375 -9.38 -15.87 15.67
CA LEU A 375 -9.44 -15.71 14.20
C LEU A 375 -8.06 -15.58 13.53
N GLY A 376 -7.01 -15.29 14.29
CA GLY A 376 -5.61 -15.40 13.84
C GLY A 376 -5.14 -14.32 12.87
N PHE A 377 -5.84 -13.19 12.75
CA PHE A 377 -5.40 -12.05 11.94
C PHE A 377 -5.39 -10.74 12.75
N MET A 378 -4.78 -9.69 12.19
CA MET A 378 -4.72 -8.36 12.80
C MET A 378 -5.64 -7.39 12.07
N PHE A 379 -6.28 -6.48 12.80
CA PHE A 379 -7.00 -5.35 12.20
C PHE A 379 -6.04 -4.24 11.79
N GLN A 380 -6.36 -3.58 10.67
CA GLN A 380 -5.71 -2.35 10.21
C GLN A 380 -5.90 -1.18 11.18
N ASP A 381 -5.08 -0.16 11.04
CA ASP A 381 -5.13 1.09 11.80
C ASP A 381 -5.31 2.34 10.93
N ARG A 382 -5.93 2.21 9.77
CA ARG A 382 -6.06 3.31 8.80
C ARG A 382 -6.95 4.46 9.26
N GLY A 383 -7.77 4.26 10.28
CA GLY A 383 -8.54 5.34 10.89
C GLY A 383 -7.68 6.47 11.46
N GLU A 384 -6.40 6.22 11.78
CA GLU A 384 -5.49 7.30 12.17
C GLU A 384 -5.25 8.34 11.07
N LEU A 385 -5.48 7.94 9.80
CA LEU A 385 -5.26 8.81 8.63
C LEU A 385 -6.36 9.86 8.41
N PHE A 386 -7.40 9.88 9.21
CA PHE A 386 -8.37 10.98 9.20
C PHE A 386 -7.79 12.25 9.86
N SER A 387 -8.30 13.38 9.42
CA SER A 387 -8.12 14.67 10.11
C SER A 387 -9.14 14.83 11.24
N LEU A 388 -8.78 15.59 12.28
CA LEU A 388 -9.72 16.05 13.31
C LEU A 388 -10.06 17.55 13.16
N THR A 389 -9.54 18.21 12.12
CA THR A 389 -9.72 19.64 11.87
C THR A 389 -11.04 19.90 11.16
N ASP A 390 -11.87 20.80 11.71
CA ASP A 390 -13.13 21.20 11.07
C ASP A 390 -12.88 21.83 9.70
N GLY A 391 -13.74 21.48 8.73
CA GLY A 391 -13.64 21.98 7.37
C GLY A 391 -12.57 21.31 6.50
N HIS A 392 -11.73 20.43 7.09
CA HIS A 392 -10.79 19.65 6.29
C HIS A 392 -11.54 18.58 5.48
N PRO A 393 -11.25 18.38 4.16
CA PRO A 393 -11.96 17.38 3.36
C PRO A 393 -11.90 15.97 3.93
N ASN A 394 -10.77 15.60 4.55
CA ASN A 394 -10.55 14.28 5.17
C ASN A 394 -10.89 14.27 6.68
N VAL A 395 -11.70 15.23 7.19
CA VAL A 395 -12.15 15.19 8.58
C VAL A 395 -12.92 13.90 8.84
N TYR A 396 -12.72 13.32 10.03
CA TYR A 396 -13.41 12.09 10.43
C TYR A 396 -14.93 12.23 10.36
N ALA A 397 -15.59 11.23 9.81
CA ALA A 397 -17.03 11.07 9.89
C ALA A 397 -17.38 9.57 9.99
N PRO A 398 -18.45 9.19 10.71
CA PRO A 398 -18.94 7.83 10.74
C PRO A 398 -19.31 7.32 9.33
N GLY A 399 -18.90 6.10 8.99
CA GLY A 399 -19.17 5.51 7.68
C GLY A 399 -18.32 6.05 6.53
N LYS A 400 -17.35 6.91 6.80
CA LYS A 400 -16.41 7.49 5.82
C LYS A 400 -15.17 6.61 5.65
N ARG A 401 -14.60 6.59 4.43
CA ARG A 401 -13.29 5.98 4.18
C ARG A 401 -12.17 6.94 4.59
N PRO A 402 -11.13 6.47 5.30
CA PRO A 402 -9.92 7.25 5.55
C PRO A 402 -9.15 7.48 4.24
N PHE A 403 -8.29 8.49 4.23
CA PHE A 403 -7.21 8.59 3.25
C PHE A 403 -6.38 7.29 3.24
N GLN A 404 -5.90 6.88 2.06
CA GLN A 404 -5.19 5.63 1.85
C GLN A 404 -3.82 5.85 1.21
N THR A 405 -2.77 5.32 1.83
CA THR A 405 -1.41 5.38 1.28
C THR A 405 -1.13 4.31 0.22
N ILE A 406 -1.97 3.28 0.11
CA ILE A 406 -1.75 2.15 -0.79
C ILE A 406 -2.16 2.48 -2.22
N ILE A 407 -1.23 2.23 -3.16
CA ILE A 407 -1.42 2.45 -4.60
C ILE A 407 -0.82 1.31 -5.43
N PRO A 408 -1.63 0.57 -6.20
CA PRO A 408 -1.10 -0.24 -7.28
C PRO A 408 -0.62 0.67 -8.41
N GLY A 409 0.43 0.30 -9.16
CA GLY A 409 0.94 1.00 -10.32
C GLY A 409 0.70 0.21 -11.61
N PHE A 410 0.37 0.88 -12.70
CA PHE A 410 0.19 0.27 -14.01
C PHE A 410 0.61 1.22 -15.13
N ALA A 411 1.18 0.69 -16.20
CA ALA A 411 1.51 1.50 -17.36
C ALA A 411 1.21 0.76 -18.68
N VAL A 412 0.80 1.53 -19.68
CA VAL A 412 0.46 1.09 -21.04
C VAL A 412 1.36 1.82 -22.02
N ARG A 413 1.85 1.12 -23.04
CA ARG A 413 2.66 1.69 -24.12
C ARG A 413 2.03 1.30 -25.45
N ASP A 414 1.78 2.26 -26.32
CA ASP A 414 1.16 2.04 -27.65
C ASP A 414 -0.15 1.23 -27.58
N GLY A 415 -1.00 1.56 -26.59
CA GLY A 415 -2.29 0.89 -26.38
C GLY A 415 -2.18 -0.56 -25.89
N THR A 416 -0.98 -1.01 -25.50
CA THR A 416 -0.70 -2.38 -25.03
C THR A 416 -0.23 -2.34 -23.57
N PRO A 417 -0.69 -3.25 -22.69
CA PRO A 417 -0.19 -3.29 -21.32
C PRO A 417 1.31 -3.54 -21.35
N TRP A 418 2.05 -2.64 -20.70
CA TRP A 418 3.51 -2.69 -20.68
C TRP A 418 4.03 -3.15 -19.33
N LEU A 419 3.64 -2.47 -18.25
CA LEU A 419 4.23 -2.66 -16.93
C LEU A 419 3.15 -2.69 -15.85
N SER A 420 3.14 -3.75 -15.05
CA SER A 420 2.43 -3.84 -13.78
C SER A 420 3.47 -3.79 -12.66
N PHE A 421 3.44 -2.77 -11.80
CA PHE A 421 4.52 -2.50 -10.85
C PHE A 421 4.02 -1.80 -9.58
N GLY A 422 4.82 -1.84 -8.53
CA GLY A 422 4.58 -1.04 -7.35
C GLY A 422 5.79 -0.94 -6.45
N VAL A 423 5.78 0.09 -5.62
CA VAL A 423 6.76 0.30 -4.55
C VAL A 423 5.96 0.49 -3.27
N MET A 424 6.06 -0.44 -2.33
CA MET A 424 5.41 -0.35 -1.02
C MET A 424 6.12 0.64 -0.10
N GLY A 425 5.54 0.96 1.09
CA GLY A 425 6.19 1.80 2.09
C GLY A 425 5.50 3.15 2.37
N GLY A 426 4.16 3.16 2.54
CA GLY A 426 3.43 4.37 2.94
C GLY A 426 3.63 5.53 1.96
N ASP A 427 4.17 6.63 2.44
CA ASP A 427 4.45 7.84 1.64
C ASP A 427 5.61 7.67 0.64
N MET A 428 6.39 6.63 0.79
CA MET A 428 7.38 6.28 -0.22
C MET A 428 6.74 5.83 -1.54
N GLN A 429 5.50 5.35 -1.54
CA GLN A 429 4.87 4.75 -2.71
C GLN A 429 4.81 5.66 -3.93
N PRO A 430 4.27 6.90 -3.89
CA PRO A 430 4.28 7.78 -5.07
C PRO A 430 5.69 8.18 -5.49
N GLN A 431 6.58 8.42 -4.53
CA GLN A 431 7.98 8.79 -4.79
C GLN A 431 8.72 7.64 -5.48
N GLY A 432 8.56 6.42 -4.95
CA GLY A 432 9.20 5.22 -5.49
C GLY A 432 8.66 4.86 -6.87
N GLN A 433 7.34 4.90 -7.07
CA GLN A 433 6.75 4.62 -8.39
C GLN A 433 7.22 5.61 -9.46
N ALA A 434 7.30 6.90 -9.13
CA ALA A 434 7.82 7.90 -10.06
C ALA A 434 9.30 7.66 -10.39
N GLN A 435 10.12 7.25 -9.41
CA GLN A 435 11.51 6.87 -9.64
C GLN A 435 11.61 5.65 -10.57
N ILE A 436 10.78 4.62 -10.41
CA ILE A 436 10.76 3.45 -11.32
C ILE A 436 10.43 3.89 -12.75
N ILE A 437 9.37 4.68 -12.96
CA ILE A 437 8.99 5.15 -14.30
C ILE A 437 10.10 6.00 -14.91
N SER A 438 10.66 6.96 -14.17
CA SER A 438 11.77 7.79 -14.66
C SER A 438 13.02 6.97 -14.96
N ASN A 439 13.38 6.01 -14.11
CA ASN A 439 14.52 5.13 -14.33
C ASN A 439 14.40 4.35 -15.66
N MET A 440 13.22 3.84 -15.97
CA MET A 440 12.99 3.10 -17.21
C MET A 440 12.81 3.99 -18.43
N VAL A 441 12.10 5.12 -18.29
CA VAL A 441 11.70 5.98 -19.42
C VAL A 441 12.73 7.06 -19.75
N ASP A 442 13.23 7.78 -18.73
CA ASP A 442 14.22 8.86 -18.94
C ASP A 442 15.64 8.30 -19.10
N PHE A 443 16.00 7.32 -18.27
CA PHE A 443 17.38 6.81 -18.21
C PHE A 443 17.58 5.46 -18.90
N GLY A 444 16.50 4.80 -19.35
CA GLY A 444 16.58 3.58 -20.15
C GLY A 444 17.05 2.34 -19.36
N LEU A 445 16.89 2.33 -18.04
CA LEU A 445 17.21 1.16 -17.24
C LEU A 445 16.22 0.02 -17.55
N ASP A 446 16.70 -1.21 -17.48
CA ASP A 446 15.85 -2.40 -17.57
C ASP A 446 15.01 -2.60 -16.30
N LEU A 447 14.11 -3.58 -16.36
CA LEU A 447 13.15 -3.88 -15.30
C LEU A 447 13.81 -4.14 -13.93
N GLN A 448 14.92 -4.91 -13.90
CA GLN A 448 15.61 -5.24 -12.66
C GLN A 448 16.45 -4.06 -12.17
N ALA A 449 17.22 -3.43 -13.06
CA ALA A 449 18.06 -2.28 -12.72
C ALA A 449 17.24 -1.11 -12.20
N ALA A 450 16.04 -0.88 -12.73
CA ALA A 450 15.13 0.16 -12.24
C ALA A 450 14.72 -0.06 -10.78
N GLY A 451 14.50 -1.32 -10.38
CA GLY A 451 14.16 -1.71 -9.02
C GLY A 451 15.34 -1.67 -8.05
N ASP A 452 16.51 -2.15 -8.49
CA ASP A 452 17.74 -2.23 -7.67
C ASP A 452 18.43 -0.88 -7.49
N SER A 453 18.14 0.10 -8.35
CA SER A 453 18.74 1.44 -8.29
C SER A 453 18.57 2.07 -6.91
N PRO A 454 19.60 2.77 -6.41
CA PRO A 454 19.50 3.52 -5.16
C PRO A 454 18.39 4.55 -5.23
N ARG A 455 17.59 4.61 -4.15
CA ARG A 455 16.44 5.52 -4.05
C ARG A 455 16.73 6.72 -3.16
N TRP A 456 15.99 7.78 -3.43
CA TRP A 456 15.79 8.87 -2.50
C TRP A 456 14.40 8.75 -1.87
N HIS A 457 14.28 9.19 -0.61
CA HIS A 457 13.04 9.30 0.13
C HIS A 457 13.01 10.66 0.83
N HIS A 458 12.04 11.50 0.51
CA HIS A 458 11.84 12.78 1.15
C HIS A 458 10.71 12.69 2.18
N GLU A 459 11.06 12.96 3.43
CA GLU A 459 10.13 13.07 4.57
C GLU A 459 9.89 14.55 4.88
N GLY A 460 8.65 14.95 5.03
CA GLY A 460 8.28 16.33 5.32
C GLY A 460 7.30 16.92 4.31
N GLY A 461 6.73 18.07 4.65
CA GLY A 461 5.61 18.70 3.98
C GLY A 461 4.30 18.45 4.74
N SER A 462 3.21 18.23 4.10
CA SER A 462 1.86 18.24 4.65
C SER A 462 1.06 16.96 4.41
N GLU A 463 0.17 16.54 5.35
CA GLU A 463 -0.63 15.31 5.29
C GLU A 463 -2.13 15.55 5.26
N PRO A 464 -2.90 14.61 4.68
CA PRO A 464 -4.36 14.63 4.75
C PRO A 464 -4.94 14.47 6.17
N THR A 465 -4.11 14.19 7.17
CA THR A 465 -4.47 14.24 8.60
C THR A 465 -4.60 15.66 9.14
N GLY A 466 -4.12 16.66 8.42
CA GLY A 466 -3.99 18.04 8.89
C GLY A 466 -2.70 18.29 9.65
N GLU A 467 -1.78 17.32 9.72
CA GLU A 467 -0.47 17.45 10.35
C GLU A 467 0.50 18.23 9.48
N ALA A 468 1.36 19.04 10.10
CA ALA A 468 2.47 19.76 9.47
C ALA A 468 3.80 19.24 9.96
N LEU A 469 4.56 18.58 9.10
CA LEU A 469 5.97 18.31 9.37
C LEU A 469 6.84 19.47 8.88
N GLY A 470 7.98 19.65 9.56
CA GLY A 470 8.90 20.74 9.26
C GLY A 470 9.32 20.82 7.79
N GLN A 471 9.49 22.03 7.30
CA GLN A 471 10.04 22.31 5.97
C GLN A 471 11.50 22.79 6.10
N PRO A 472 12.37 22.45 5.12
CA PRO A 472 12.09 21.77 3.86
C PRO A 472 11.86 20.27 3.98
N GLY A 473 11.92 19.68 5.17
CA GLY A 473 11.86 18.24 5.41
C GLY A 473 13.23 17.58 5.39
N LEU A 474 13.25 16.25 5.48
CA LEU A 474 14.46 15.44 5.52
C LEU A 474 14.60 14.62 4.24
N LEU A 475 15.72 14.76 3.53
CA LEU A 475 16.04 13.96 2.35
C LEU A 475 16.94 12.79 2.74
N ARG A 476 16.41 11.58 2.67
CA ARG A 476 17.16 10.34 2.86
C ARG A 476 17.62 9.81 1.51
N LEU A 477 18.87 9.36 1.45
CA LEU A 477 19.50 8.82 0.24
C LEU A 477 20.10 7.46 0.56
N GLU A 478 19.84 6.45 -0.26
CA GLU A 478 20.47 5.14 -0.08
C GLU A 478 21.99 5.21 -0.29
N THR A 479 22.70 4.24 0.27
CA THR A 479 24.18 4.18 0.24
C THR A 479 24.76 4.18 -1.17
N GLY A 480 24.02 3.64 -2.15
CA GLY A 480 24.43 3.61 -3.56
C GLY A 480 24.35 4.95 -4.30
N VAL A 481 23.73 6.00 -3.73
CA VAL A 481 23.75 7.35 -4.32
C VAL A 481 25.16 7.91 -4.25
N PRO A 482 25.72 8.46 -5.37
CA PRO A 482 27.10 8.95 -5.41
C PRO A 482 27.39 10.03 -4.35
N GLU A 483 28.55 9.97 -3.71
CA GLU A 483 28.94 10.93 -2.68
C GLU A 483 29.03 12.37 -3.21
N ALA A 484 29.40 12.56 -4.47
CA ALA A 484 29.36 13.87 -5.12
C ALA A 484 27.94 14.45 -5.19
N THR A 485 26.95 13.59 -5.46
CA THR A 485 25.52 13.95 -5.48
C THR A 485 25.04 14.33 -4.08
N LYS A 486 25.38 13.56 -3.05
CA LYS A 486 25.03 13.87 -1.65
C LYS A 486 25.60 15.22 -1.23
N LYS A 487 26.89 15.47 -1.52
CA LYS A 487 27.54 16.76 -1.22
C LYS A 487 26.88 17.92 -1.95
N ALA A 488 26.52 17.75 -3.21
CA ALA A 488 25.87 18.79 -3.99
C ALA A 488 24.44 19.09 -3.48
N LEU A 489 23.67 18.07 -3.08
CA LEU A 489 22.36 18.25 -2.47
C LEU A 489 22.44 18.95 -1.11
N ALA A 490 23.43 18.60 -0.28
CA ALA A 490 23.69 19.30 0.98
C ALA A 490 24.08 20.76 0.74
N ALA A 491 24.87 21.06 -0.28
CA ALA A 491 25.25 22.41 -0.66
C ALA A 491 24.08 23.25 -1.19
N LEU A 492 23.04 22.61 -1.77
CA LEU A 492 21.77 23.24 -2.13
C LEU A 492 20.91 23.55 -0.88
N GLY A 493 21.28 23.03 0.29
CA GLY A 493 20.58 23.24 1.56
C GLY A 493 19.65 22.11 1.98
N TRP A 494 19.63 20.96 1.29
CA TRP A 494 18.84 19.80 1.74
C TRP A 494 19.37 19.23 3.05
N PRO A 495 18.52 19.15 4.11
CA PRO A 495 18.85 18.36 5.29
C PRO A 495 18.89 16.87 4.90
N LEU A 496 20.08 16.27 4.99
CA LEU A 496 20.25 14.86 4.66
C LEU A 496 20.05 13.97 5.89
N GLY A 497 19.21 12.93 5.76
CA GLY A 497 18.94 11.93 6.79
C GLY A 497 19.80 10.68 6.68
N ALA A 498 19.76 9.84 7.71
CA ALA A 498 20.41 8.53 7.69
C ALA A 498 19.79 7.59 6.64
N SER A 499 20.62 6.71 6.09
CA SER A 499 20.22 5.67 5.13
C SER A 499 19.92 4.36 5.87
N ASP A 500 18.95 4.39 6.79
CA ASP A 500 18.63 3.31 7.72
C ASP A 500 17.31 2.58 7.43
N GLY A 501 16.80 2.70 6.18
CA GLY A 501 15.59 2.03 5.71
C GLY A 501 14.51 3.01 5.23
N GLY A 502 13.29 2.49 4.97
CA GLY A 502 12.16 3.31 4.53
C GLY A 502 12.12 3.60 3.02
N PHE A 503 12.91 2.89 2.22
CA PHE A 503 12.98 3.09 0.75
C PHE A 503 12.00 2.21 -0.04
N GLY A 504 11.05 1.60 0.64
CA GLY A 504 10.01 0.75 0.05
C GLY A 504 10.50 -0.62 -0.36
N GLY A 505 9.68 -1.29 -1.15
CA GLY A 505 9.98 -2.60 -1.74
C GLY A 505 9.31 -2.70 -3.10
N TYR A 506 10.03 -3.17 -4.12
CA TYR A 506 9.61 -3.19 -5.51
C TYR A 506 9.29 -4.60 -5.99
N GLN A 507 8.16 -4.72 -6.70
CA GLN A 507 7.78 -5.89 -7.49
C GLN A 507 7.27 -5.40 -8.84
N ALA A 508 7.62 -6.09 -9.93
CA ALA A 508 7.11 -5.73 -11.24
C ALA A 508 7.03 -6.90 -12.21
N ILE A 509 6.12 -6.78 -13.18
CA ILE A 509 6.06 -7.62 -14.37
C ILE A 509 6.00 -6.72 -15.60
N GLU A 510 6.92 -6.92 -16.52
CA GLU A 510 6.96 -6.28 -17.82
C GLU A 510 6.47 -7.26 -18.90
N ARG A 511 5.60 -6.81 -19.78
CA ARG A 511 5.12 -7.59 -20.90
C ARG A 511 5.98 -7.35 -22.14
N TRP A 512 6.44 -8.45 -22.71
CA TRP A 512 7.13 -8.50 -24.01
C TRP A 512 6.28 -9.27 -25.01
N PRO A 513 6.51 -9.14 -26.33
CA PRO A 513 5.85 -9.99 -27.31
C PRO A 513 6.06 -11.47 -27.00
N GLY A 514 4.95 -12.17 -26.70
CA GLY A 514 4.95 -13.60 -26.41
C GLY A 514 5.53 -14.04 -25.06
N ARG A 515 5.90 -13.13 -24.18
CA ARG A 515 6.51 -13.47 -22.88
C ARG A 515 6.34 -12.36 -21.84
N TYR A 516 6.64 -12.69 -20.58
CA TYR A 516 6.78 -11.77 -19.47
C TYR A 516 8.20 -11.77 -18.92
N ALA A 517 8.66 -10.62 -18.44
CA ALA A 517 9.79 -10.49 -17.53
C ALA A 517 9.23 -10.10 -16.16
N ALA A 518 9.72 -10.71 -15.08
CA ALA A 518 9.30 -10.41 -13.73
C ALA A 518 10.53 -10.04 -12.88
N ALA A 519 10.40 -9.03 -12.03
CA ALA A 519 11.47 -8.56 -11.16
C ALA A 519 10.99 -8.33 -9.73
N THR A 520 11.90 -8.54 -8.81
CA THR A 520 11.85 -8.16 -7.40
C THR A 520 13.17 -7.51 -7.02
N GLU A 521 13.30 -7.00 -5.81
CA GLU A 521 14.50 -6.31 -5.38
C GLU A 521 14.94 -6.73 -3.96
N MET A 522 16.12 -6.29 -3.51
CA MET A 522 16.79 -6.81 -2.32
C MET A 522 16.26 -6.28 -0.97
N ARG A 523 15.35 -5.29 -0.97
CA ARG A 523 14.84 -4.65 0.27
C ARG A 523 13.74 -5.45 0.95
N LYS A 524 13.27 -6.51 0.29
CA LYS A 524 12.27 -7.47 0.80
C LYS A 524 12.73 -8.91 0.57
N ASP A 525 12.04 -9.87 1.20
CA ASP A 525 12.35 -11.30 1.07
C ASP A 525 11.77 -11.93 -0.21
N GLY A 526 11.35 -11.11 -1.17
CA GLY A 526 10.58 -11.48 -2.35
C GLY A 526 11.32 -12.31 -3.38
N VAL A 527 10.54 -12.96 -4.25
CA VAL A 527 11.02 -13.63 -5.47
C VAL A 527 10.10 -13.34 -6.64
N ALA A 528 10.66 -13.26 -7.84
CA ALA A 528 9.92 -13.19 -9.10
C ALA A 528 10.13 -14.48 -9.88
N LEU A 529 9.05 -15.08 -10.37
CA LEU A 529 9.03 -16.33 -11.14
C LEU A 529 8.19 -16.18 -12.41
N ALA A 530 8.62 -16.82 -13.48
CA ALA A 530 7.88 -16.95 -14.73
C ALA A 530 8.05 -18.35 -15.32
N TYR A 531 7.07 -18.78 -16.17
CA TYR A 531 7.10 -20.07 -16.89
C TYR A 531 6.43 -19.94 -18.26
#